data_58cf55d5799f26963a2b1c3e93bd30b0
#
_entry.id   58cf55d5799f26963a2b1c3e93bd30b0
#
_cell.length_a   1.000
_cell.length_b   1.000
_cell.length_c   1.000
_cell.angle_alpha   90.00
_cell.angle_beta   90.00
_cell.angle_gamma   90.00
#
_symmetry.space_group_name_H-M   'P 1'
#
loop_
_entity.id
_entity.type
_entity.pdbx_description
1 polymer ?
#
loop_
_entity_poly.entity_id
_entity_poly.type
_entity_poly.pdbx_seq_one_letter_code
_entity_poly.pdbx_strand_id
1 'polypeptide(L)'
;MRSAGYKPILAHPERHRELSKQPEKIERLREQDLLIQINAGSLLGRFGRRAQDTAEMMLERGWPDFIGSDAHDLEKRPFSLLKEARERVLELCGEAEVDRLFHHNPACVISDDQILRGEESPRSPAEPRRRNNSSRRGGSGKRRKKEKAGFFQRLLRR
;
A
#
# COMPACT_ATOMS: atom_id res chain seq x y z
N MET A 1 -14.80 20.48 -12.94
CA MET A 1 -15.39 19.92 -11.72
C MET A 1 -15.49 20.93 -10.59
N ARG A 2 -14.42 21.66 -10.24
CA ARG A 2 -14.47 22.70 -9.17
C ARG A 2 -15.51 23.79 -9.40
N SER A 3 -15.67 24.24 -10.63
CA SER A 3 -16.70 25.24 -10.99
C SER A 3 -18.14 24.78 -10.74
N ALA A 4 -18.37 23.50 -10.52
CA ALA A 4 -19.67 22.92 -10.21
C ALA A 4 -19.83 22.54 -8.71
N GLY A 5 -18.93 22.98 -7.82
CA GLY A 5 -19.00 22.74 -6.38
C GLY A 5 -18.53 21.36 -5.93
N TYR A 6 -18.02 20.50 -6.81
CA TYR A 6 -17.55 19.17 -6.44
C TYR A 6 -16.10 19.19 -5.96
N LYS A 7 -15.79 18.45 -4.88
CA LYS A 7 -14.43 18.14 -4.45
C LYS A 7 -14.03 16.77 -5.00
N PRO A 8 -13.01 16.69 -5.89
CA PRO A 8 -12.60 15.42 -6.47
C PRO A 8 -11.79 14.61 -5.45
N ILE A 9 -11.99 13.29 -5.43
CA ILE A 9 -11.20 12.35 -4.66
C ILE A 9 -10.29 11.59 -5.64
N LEU A 10 -8.97 11.66 -5.41
CA LEU A 10 -7.98 10.88 -6.13
C LEU A 10 -7.84 9.52 -5.44
N ALA A 11 -8.35 8.47 -6.09
CA ALA A 11 -8.27 7.12 -5.56
C ALA A 11 -6.90 6.48 -5.82
N HIS A 12 -6.37 5.80 -4.82
CA HIS A 12 -5.16 4.96 -4.81
C HIS A 12 -3.95 5.50 -5.62
N PRO A 13 -3.51 6.79 -5.41
CA PRO A 13 -2.38 7.37 -6.14
C PRO A 13 -1.05 6.64 -5.88
N GLU A 14 -0.91 5.96 -4.74
CA GLU A 14 0.26 5.15 -4.37
C GLU A 14 0.49 3.97 -5.33
N ARG A 15 -0.56 3.55 -6.06
CA ARG A 15 -0.49 2.48 -7.08
C ARG A 15 -0.14 3.02 -8.46
N HIS A 16 -0.30 4.32 -8.67
CA HIS A 16 -0.01 4.92 -9.96
C HIS A 16 1.51 4.99 -10.18
N ARG A 17 1.99 4.40 -11.28
CA ARG A 17 3.42 4.21 -11.57
C ARG A 17 4.22 5.52 -11.54
N GLU A 18 3.66 6.60 -12.04
CA GLU A 18 4.32 7.90 -12.09
C GLU A 18 4.27 8.60 -10.73
N LEU A 19 3.09 8.65 -10.09
CA LEU A 19 2.90 9.31 -8.80
C LEU A 19 3.71 8.63 -7.68
N SER A 20 3.80 7.30 -7.68
CA SER A 20 4.62 6.57 -6.70
C SER A 20 6.13 6.79 -6.87
N LYS A 21 6.58 7.28 -8.03
CA LYS A 21 7.98 7.66 -8.26
C LYS A 21 8.28 9.12 -7.96
N GLN A 22 7.26 9.96 -8.03
CA GLN A 22 7.33 11.41 -7.87
C GLN A 22 6.24 11.87 -6.89
N PRO A 23 6.38 11.56 -5.59
CA PRO A 23 5.34 11.83 -4.60
C PRO A 23 5.03 13.32 -4.43
N GLU A 24 5.97 14.20 -4.77
CA GLU A 24 5.76 15.65 -4.83
C GLU A 24 4.63 16.08 -5.80
N LYS A 25 4.29 15.24 -6.76
CA LYS A 25 3.11 15.48 -7.61
C LYS A 25 1.80 15.26 -6.85
N ILE A 26 1.78 14.30 -5.92
CA ILE A 26 0.62 14.05 -5.06
C ILE A 26 0.41 15.24 -4.13
N GLU A 27 1.49 15.77 -3.55
CA GLU A 27 1.45 16.95 -2.69
C GLU A 27 0.86 18.16 -3.42
N ARG A 28 1.33 18.46 -4.63
CA ARG A 28 0.78 19.55 -5.46
C ARG A 28 -0.71 19.36 -5.80
N LEU A 29 -1.17 18.12 -6.01
CA LEU A 29 -2.59 17.84 -6.21
C LEU A 29 -3.39 18.13 -4.94
N ARG A 30 -2.85 17.75 -3.76
CA ARG A 30 -3.44 18.04 -2.46
C ARG A 30 -3.53 19.54 -2.18
N GLU A 31 -2.49 20.32 -2.52
CA GLU A 31 -2.48 21.80 -2.46
C GLU A 31 -3.56 22.43 -3.34
N GLN A 32 -3.93 21.74 -4.42
CA GLN A 32 -5.05 22.12 -5.26
C GLN A 32 -6.42 21.66 -4.73
N ASP A 33 -6.53 21.29 -3.46
CA ASP A 33 -7.74 20.85 -2.76
C ASP A 33 -8.34 19.53 -3.26
N LEU A 34 -7.53 18.66 -3.88
CA LEU A 34 -7.95 17.27 -4.10
C LEU A 34 -7.92 16.49 -2.79
N LEU A 35 -8.95 15.68 -2.60
CA LEU A 35 -8.97 14.67 -1.53
C LEU A 35 -8.24 13.41 -2.00
N ILE A 36 -7.63 12.70 -1.06
CA ILE A 36 -6.79 11.53 -1.38
C ILE A 36 -7.32 10.32 -0.62
N GLN A 37 -7.58 9.25 -1.35
CA GLN A 37 -7.90 7.94 -0.79
C GLN A 37 -6.76 6.96 -1.11
N ILE A 38 -6.16 6.34 -0.09
CA ILE A 38 -5.23 5.22 -0.28
C ILE A 38 -5.94 3.89 -0.13
N ASN A 39 -5.36 2.84 -0.73
CA ASN A 39 -5.92 1.49 -0.69
C ASN A 39 -5.40 0.71 0.53
N ALA A 40 -6.31 0.08 1.29
CA ALA A 40 -5.97 -0.77 2.42
C ALA A 40 -4.95 -1.86 2.05
N GLY A 41 -5.14 -2.51 0.91
CA GLY A 41 -4.21 -3.52 0.40
C GLY A 41 -2.81 -3.00 0.09
N SER A 42 -2.66 -1.70 -0.22
CA SER A 42 -1.35 -1.07 -0.43
C SER A 42 -0.57 -1.02 0.89
N LEU A 43 -1.20 -0.58 1.98
CA LEU A 43 -0.60 -0.56 3.32
C LEU A 43 -0.16 -1.95 3.79
N LEU A 44 -0.89 -2.98 3.39
CA LEU A 44 -0.63 -4.38 3.74
C LEU A 44 0.35 -5.07 2.75
N GLY A 45 0.93 -4.33 1.81
CA GLY A 45 1.91 -4.85 0.85
C GLY A 45 1.33 -5.73 -0.26
N ARG A 46 0.00 -5.84 -0.39
CA ARG A 46 -0.69 -6.69 -1.38
C ARG A 46 -0.39 -6.28 -2.83
N PHE A 47 -0.02 -5.02 -3.06
CA PHE A 47 0.32 -4.47 -4.37
C PHE A 47 1.82 -4.21 -4.57
N GLY A 48 2.63 -4.88 -3.75
CA GLY A 48 4.08 -4.84 -3.79
C GLY A 48 4.70 -3.69 -3.01
N ARG A 49 6.01 -3.81 -2.80
CA ARG A 49 6.78 -2.97 -1.87
C ARG A 49 6.68 -1.48 -2.18
N ARG A 50 6.73 -1.09 -3.45
CA ARG A 50 6.65 0.33 -3.83
C ARG A 50 5.33 0.97 -3.41
N ALA A 51 4.19 0.29 -3.66
CA ALA A 51 2.89 0.80 -3.27
C ALA A 51 2.79 0.93 -1.75
N GLN A 52 3.32 -0.04 -1.00
CA GLN A 52 3.37 -0.02 0.45
C GLN A 52 4.21 1.15 0.97
N ASP A 53 5.46 1.28 0.50
CA ASP A 53 6.38 2.35 0.94
C ASP A 53 5.79 3.73 0.63
N THR A 54 5.11 3.87 -0.53
CA THR A 54 4.44 5.12 -0.90
C THR A 54 3.24 5.41 0.01
N ALA A 55 2.39 4.41 0.30
CA ALA A 55 1.23 4.57 1.17
C ALA A 55 1.64 4.93 2.60
N GLU A 56 2.65 4.25 3.15
CA GLU A 56 3.20 4.56 4.49
C GLU A 56 3.79 5.98 4.55
N MET A 57 4.56 6.39 3.53
CA MET A 57 5.10 7.74 3.45
C MET A 57 3.98 8.80 3.37
N MET A 58 2.91 8.53 2.62
CA MET A 58 1.76 9.44 2.54
C MET A 58 1.05 9.56 3.89
N LEU A 59 0.89 8.45 4.65
CA LEU A 59 0.36 8.49 6.01
C LEU A 59 1.22 9.31 6.96
N GLU A 60 2.53 9.12 6.93
CA GLU A 60 3.48 9.88 7.76
C GLU A 60 3.39 11.39 7.51
N ARG A 61 3.03 11.80 6.29
CA ARG A 61 2.84 13.19 5.91
C ARG A 61 1.41 13.71 6.09
N GLY A 62 0.50 12.90 6.62
CA GLY A 62 -0.90 13.27 6.79
C GLY A 62 -1.64 13.59 5.48
N TRP A 63 -1.19 13.03 4.36
CA TRP A 63 -1.78 13.32 3.05
C TRP A 63 -3.10 12.64 2.77
N PRO A 64 -3.35 11.37 3.16
CA PRO A 64 -4.61 10.70 2.90
C PRO A 64 -5.76 11.33 3.68
N ASP A 65 -6.92 11.38 3.06
CA ASP A 65 -8.18 11.79 3.67
C ASP A 65 -9.07 10.58 3.96
N PHE A 66 -8.85 9.46 3.25
CA PHE A 66 -9.61 8.22 3.38
C PHE A 66 -8.73 6.99 3.20
N ILE A 67 -9.17 5.86 3.77
CA ILE A 67 -8.68 4.54 3.45
C ILE A 67 -9.84 3.70 2.93
N GLY A 68 -9.69 3.19 1.69
CA GLY A 68 -10.68 2.33 1.04
C GLY A 68 -10.19 0.90 0.89
N SER A 69 -11.11 -0.08 0.92
CA SER A 69 -10.80 -1.47 0.63
C SER A 69 -10.56 -1.72 -0.85
N ASP A 70 -11.21 -0.93 -1.72
CA ASP A 70 -11.32 -1.21 -3.15
C ASP A 70 -11.83 -2.66 -3.39
N ALA A 71 -12.76 -3.09 -2.50
CA ALA A 71 -13.29 -4.46 -2.52
C ALA A 71 -14.20 -4.69 -3.71
N HIS A 72 -13.90 -5.72 -4.50
CA HIS A 72 -14.70 -6.13 -5.65
C HIS A 72 -14.62 -7.65 -5.90
N ASP A 73 -13.97 -8.39 -5.02
CA ASP A 73 -14.00 -9.84 -4.96
C ASP A 73 -13.80 -10.31 -3.50
N LEU A 74 -14.14 -11.58 -3.22
CA LEU A 74 -14.10 -12.12 -1.86
C LEU A 74 -12.72 -12.69 -1.48
N GLU A 75 -11.85 -12.97 -2.43
CA GLU A 75 -10.59 -13.66 -2.19
C GLU A 75 -9.40 -12.71 -2.23
N LYS A 76 -9.26 -11.92 -3.29
CA LYS A 76 -8.08 -11.08 -3.52
C LYS A 76 -8.21 -9.72 -2.87
N ARG A 77 -9.44 -9.17 -2.80
CA ARG A 77 -9.73 -7.84 -2.26
C ARG A 77 -10.98 -7.85 -1.39
N PRO A 78 -10.97 -8.62 -0.28
CA PRO A 78 -12.10 -8.67 0.62
C PRO A 78 -12.19 -7.41 1.49
N PHE A 79 -13.38 -7.11 2.01
CA PHE A 79 -13.61 -6.03 2.98
C PHE A 79 -12.80 -6.20 4.27
N SER A 80 -12.46 -7.44 4.64
CA SER A 80 -11.67 -7.74 5.85
C SER A 80 -10.31 -7.03 5.89
N LEU A 81 -9.75 -6.65 4.74
CA LEU A 81 -8.51 -5.87 4.65
C LEU A 81 -8.59 -4.52 5.38
N LEU A 82 -9.79 -3.95 5.54
CA LEU A 82 -9.96 -2.69 6.29
C LEU A 82 -9.59 -2.85 7.77
N LYS A 83 -9.90 -4.01 8.38
CA LYS A 83 -9.53 -4.27 9.78
C LYS A 83 -8.01 -4.30 9.94
N GLU A 84 -7.31 -5.07 9.12
CA GLU A 84 -5.85 -5.17 9.15
C GLU A 84 -5.19 -3.79 8.86
N ALA A 85 -5.75 -3.05 7.89
CA ALA A 85 -5.26 -1.70 7.57
C ALA A 85 -5.48 -0.72 8.72
N ARG A 86 -6.61 -0.81 9.45
CA ARG A 86 -6.87 -0.02 10.65
C ARG A 86 -5.82 -0.27 11.73
N GLU A 87 -5.51 -1.53 12.01
CA GLU A 87 -4.45 -1.91 12.95
C GLU A 87 -3.11 -1.33 12.52
N ARG A 88 -2.80 -1.38 11.23
CA ARG A 88 -1.56 -0.80 10.70
C ARG A 88 -1.50 0.73 10.85
N VAL A 89 -2.60 1.44 10.61
CA VAL A 89 -2.67 2.90 10.81
C VAL A 89 -2.53 3.25 12.30
N LEU A 90 -3.16 2.47 13.17
CA LEU A 90 -3.03 2.64 14.62
C LEU A 90 -1.55 2.56 15.07
N GLU A 91 -0.82 1.56 14.58
CA GLU A 91 0.61 1.40 14.87
C GLU A 91 1.46 2.56 14.32
N LEU A 92 1.12 3.06 13.13
CA LEU A 92 1.90 4.08 12.45
C LEU A 92 1.61 5.49 12.94
N CYS A 93 0.35 5.82 13.18
CA CYS A 93 -0.12 7.20 13.34
C CYS A 93 -0.99 7.44 14.58
N GLY A 94 -1.45 6.37 15.26
CA GLY A 94 -2.27 6.46 16.46
C GLY A 94 -3.78 6.54 16.20
N GLU A 95 -4.57 6.58 17.31
CA GLU A 95 -6.03 6.45 17.27
C GLU A 95 -6.73 7.64 16.61
N ALA A 96 -6.23 8.85 16.79
CA ALA A 96 -6.82 10.05 16.18
C ALA A 96 -6.83 9.97 14.65
N GLU A 97 -5.76 9.43 14.05
CA GLU A 97 -5.67 9.26 12.61
C GLU A 97 -6.54 8.10 12.12
N VAL A 98 -6.67 7.05 12.92
CA VAL A 98 -7.65 5.98 12.66
C VAL A 98 -9.06 6.53 12.62
N ASP A 99 -9.47 7.29 13.64
CA ASP A 99 -10.81 7.88 13.68
C ASP A 99 -11.05 8.78 12.46
N ARG A 100 -10.09 9.65 12.14
CA ARG A 100 -10.19 10.57 11.00
C ARG A 100 -10.37 9.84 9.66
N LEU A 101 -9.57 8.80 9.40
CA LEU A 101 -9.51 8.13 8.10
C LEU A 101 -10.61 7.09 7.87
N PHE A 102 -11.07 6.42 8.95
CA PHE A 102 -12.01 5.31 8.84
C PHE A 102 -13.43 5.66 9.28
N HIS A 103 -13.63 6.74 10.06
CA HIS A 103 -14.92 7.11 10.63
C HIS A 103 -15.35 8.52 10.29
N HIS A 104 -14.62 9.54 10.75
CA HIS A 104 -15.02 10.93 10.63
C HIS A 104 -15.14 11.37 9.17
N ASN A 105 -14.05 11.29 8.40
CA ASN A 105 -14.06 11.75 7.02
C ASN A 105 -15.02 10.96 6.11
N PRO A 106 -15.13 9.63 6.19
CA PRO A 106 -16.16 8.89 5.47
C PRO A 106 -17.59 9.33 5.82
N ALA A 107 -17.88 9.62 7.09
CA ALA A 107 -19.19 10.14 7.52
C ALA A 107 -19.46 11.52 6.90
N CYS A 108 -18.47 12.42 6.89
CA CYS A 108 -18.59 13.74 6.27
C CYS A 108 -18.89 13.69 4.76
N VAL A 109 -18.43 12.68 4.04
CA VAL A 109 -18.80 12.50 2.62
C VAL A 109 -20.28 12.19 2.47
N ILE A 110 -20.86 11.43 3.42
CA ILE A 110 -22.28 11.06 3.39
C ILE A 110 -23.17 12.23 3.79
N SER A 111 -22.75 13.04 4.77
CA SER A 111 -23.51 14.19 5.30
C SER A 111 -23.24 15.51 4.57
N ASP A 112 -22.33 15.52 3.59
CA ASP A 112 -21.85 16.73 2.87
C ASP A 112 -21.20 17.76 3.83
N ASP A 113 -20.53 17.25 4.87
CA ASP A 113 -19.80 18.04 5.85
C ASP A 113 -18.33 18.29 5.45
N GLN A 114 -17.66 19.11 6.23
CA GLN A 114 -16.27 19.46 5.98
C GLN A 114 -15.32 18.30 6.34
N ILE A 115 -14.48 17.91 5.37
CA ILE A 115 -13.43 16.89 5.55
C ILE A 115 -12.27 17.46 6.38
N LEU A 116 -11.83 16.72 7.40
CA LEU A 116 -10.64 17.04 8.18
C LEU A 116 -9.38 16.61 7.40
N ARG A 117 -8.44 17.56 7.27
CA ARG A 117 -7.12 17.27 6.69
C ARG A 117 -6.17 16.74 7.74
N GLY A 118 -5.36 15.73 7.36
CA GLY A 118 -4.31 15.24 8.22
C GLY A 118 -3.15 16.23 8.34
N GLU A 119 -2.48 16.19 9.48
CA GLU A 119 -1.26 16.92 9.75
C GLU A 119 -0.06 15.99 9.59
N GLU A 120 1.11 16.56 9.33
CA GLU A 120 2.35 15.78 9.31
C GLU A 120 2.60 15.19 10.70
N SER A 121 2.79 13.89 10.77
CA SER A 121 3.04 13.21 12.03
C SER A 121 4.39 13.66 12.59
N PRO A 122 4.48 14.09 13.87
CA PRO A 122 5.72 14.51 14.50
C PRO A 122 6.64 13.32 14.81
N ARG A 123 6.84 12.42 13.86
CA ARG A 123 7.81 11.33 14.01
C ARG A 123 9.22 11.90 13.99
N SER A 124 10.02 11.51 14.96
CA SER A 124 11.48 11.55 14.87
C SER A 124 11.93 11.01 13.51
N PRO A 125 12.96 11.61 12.89
CA PRO A 125 13.48 11.15 11.62
C PRO A 125 13.67 9.63 11.69
N ALA A 126 12.99 8.93 10.82
CA ALA A 126 12.97 7.47 10.80
C ALA A 126 14.42 6.96 10.82
N GLU A 127 14.78 6.21 11.85
CA GLU A 127 15.99 5.40 11.77
C GLU A 127 15.97 4.64 10.44
N PRO A 128 17.06 4.66 9.68
CA PRO A 128 17.10 3.99 8.40
C PRO A 128 16.73 2.52 8.63
N ARG A 129 15.56 2.12 8.12
CA ARG A 129 15.06 0.74 8.24
C ARG A 129 16.20 -0.19 7.87
N ARG A 130 16.74 -0.94 8.84
CA ARG A 130 17.77 -1.95 8.64
C ARG A 130 17.27 -2.85 7.53
N ARG A 131 17.87 -2.76 6.36
CA ARG A 131 17.65 -3.68 5.27
C ARG A 131 17.91 -5.07 5.81
N ASN A 132 16.84 -5.81 6.05
CA ASN A 132 16.93 -7.21 6.44
C ASN A 132 17.42 -7.98 5.20
N ASN A 133 18.74 -8.04 5.05
CA ASN A 133 19.46 -8.67 3.94
C ASN A 133 19.58 -10.18 4.23
N SER A 134 18.47 -10.82 4.65
CA SER A 134 18.43 -12.25 4.99
C SER A 134 18.18 -13.17 3.80
N SER A 135 18.26 -12.68 2.56
CA SER A 135 18.02 -13.51 1.38
C SER A 135 19.14 -13.48 0.35
N ARG A 136 20.41 -13.57 0.79
CA ARG A 136 21.51 -13.95 -0.10
C ARG A 136 22.66 -14.59 0.67
N ARG A 137 22.43 -15.75 1.27
CA ARG A 137 23.48 -16.74 1.42
C ARG A 137 23.23 -17.79 0.36
N GLY A 138 23.82 -17.54 -0.82
CA GLY A 138 23.95 -18.51 -1.88
C GLY A 138 24.71 -19.73 -1.38
N GLY A 139 24.02 -20.83 -1.24
CA GLY A 139 24.66 -22.13 -1.15
C GLY A 139 25.38 -22.40 -2.46
N SER A 140 26.70 -22.46 -2.42
CA SER A 140 27.52 -23.01 -3.47
C SER A 140 27.25 -24.51 -3.57
N GLY A 141 26.16 -24.87 -4.26
CA GLY A 141 25.86 -26.25 -4.63
C GLY A 141 26.84 -26.71 -5.69
N LYS A 142 27.86 -27.48 -5.28
CA LYS A 142 28.69 -28.27 -6.21
C LYS A 142 27.78 -29.05 -7.15
N ARG A 143 27.86 -28.74 -8.44
CA ARG A 143 27.31 -29.56 -9.52
C ARG A 143 27.95 -30.94 -9.47
N ARG A 144 27.28 -31.93 -8.84
CA ARG A 144 27.53 -33.33 -9.08
C ARG A 144 26.98 -33.68 -10.45
N LYS A 145 27.88 -33.85 -11.44
CA LYS A 145 27.61 -34.57 -12.67
C LYS A 145 27.12 -35.98 -12.27
N LYS A 146 25.83 -36.24 -12.40
CA LYS A 146 25.28 -37.60 -12.44
C LYS A 146 25.25 -38.01 -13.89
N GLU A 147 26.12 -38.98 -14.23
CA GLU A 147 26.14 -39.73 -15.47
C GLU A 147 24.74 -40.32 -15.74
N LYS A 148 24.19 -39.96 -16.90
CA LYS A 148 23.06 -40.64 -17.49
C LYS A 148 23.59 -41.80 -18.33
N ALA A 149 23.79 -42.94 -17.72
CA ALA A 149 23.96 -44.20 -18.41
C ALA A 149 22.98 -45.20 -17.82
N GLY A 150 22.14 -45.79 -18.62
CA GLY A 150 21.50 -47.05 -18.31
C GLY A 150 19.97 -47.08 -18.14
N PHE A 151 19.18 -46.32 -18.91
CA PHE A 151 17.73 -46.56 -18.89
C PHE A 151 17.15 -47.00 -20.26
N PHE A 152 17.92 -47.03 -21.33
CA PHE A 152 17.42 -47.38 -22.68
C PHE A 152 17.77 -48.78 -23.19
N GLN A 153 18.28 -49.69 -22.34
CA GLN A 153 18.62 -51.06 -22.76
C GLN A 153 17.72 -52.16 -22.20
N ARG A 154 16.54 -51.84 -21.70
CA ARG A 154 15.62 -52.87 -21.14
C ARG A 154 14.28 -53.01 -21.88
N LEU A 155 14.12 -52.42 -23.08
CA LEU A 155 12.83 -52.49 -23.81
C LEU A 155 12.93 -53.18 -25.16
N LEU A 156 14.03 -53.91 -25.47
CA LEU A 156 14.15 -54.70 -26.70
C LEU A 156 14.59 -56.14 -26.40
N ARG A 157 13.85 -56.84 -25.54
CA ARG A 157 13.84 -58.31 -25.48
C ARG A 157 12.52 -58.76 -24.85
N ARG A 158 11.50 -58.79 -25.66
CA ARG A 158 10.47 -59.86 -25.76
C ARG A 158 9.54 -59.52 -26.93
#